data_91284abf96bfe42079c9dcd7b862c218
#
_entry.id   91284abf96bfe42079c9dcd7b862c218
#
_cell.length_a   1.000
_cell.length_b   1.000
_cell.length_c   1.000
_cell.angle_alpha   90.00
_cell.angle_beta   90.00
_cell.angle_gamma   90.00
#
_symmetry.space_group_name_H-M   'P 1'
#
loop_
_entity.id
_entity.type
_entity.pdbx_description
1 polymer ?
#
loop_
_entity_poly.entity_id
_entity_poly.type
_entity_poly.pdbx_seq_one_letter_code
_entity_poly.pdbx_strand_id
1 'polypeptide(L)'
;MAVEGGVPLDEDGVYCTVGGRTFKESLLEAAKGAAAIIEYGSCGVLGRYTGGQTNPTNTVSVSSVVSGKPIIKVPGCPPIPEVMTGVIMHYALFGQIPPLDSQGRPKQFYGNRIHDTCYRRAFFDSGLFFVEKFDDDASKSGWCLYKSRLSWTSNI
;
A
#
# COMPACT_ATOMS: atom_id res chain seq x y z
N MET A 1 3.40 15.09 -5.09
CA MET A 1 2.92 14.29 -6.24
C MET A 1 2.48 12.94 -5.73
N ALA A 2 1.33 12.43 -6.16
CA ALA A 2 0.85 11.10 -5.84
C ALA A 2 1.03 10.20 -7.07
N VAL A 3 1.51 8.99 -6.87
CA VAL A 3 1.83 8.03 -7.94
C VAL A 3 1.28 6.67 -7.56
N GLU A 4 0.56 6.03 -8.45
CA GLU A 4 0.05 4.67 -8.30
C GLU A 4 0.63 3.78 -9.40
N GLY A 5 0.90 2.53 -9.04
CA GLY A 5 1.42 1.52 -9.97
C GLY A 5 2.93 1.39 -9.99
N GLY A 6 3.40 0.24 -10.45
CA GLY A 6 4.82 -0.02 -10.66
C GLY A 6 5.33 0.56 -11.98
N VAL A 7 6.64 0.74 -12.08
CA VAL A 7 7.31 1.33 -13.24
C VAL A 7 8.01 0.24 -14.04
N PRO A 8 7.53 -0.14 -15.22
CA PRO A 8 8.25 -1.08 -16.10
C PRO A 8 9.51 -0.43 -16.66
N LEU A 9 10.60 -1.18 -16.71
CA LEU A 9 11.89 -0.69 -17.19
C LEU A 9 12.33 -1.34 -18.52
N ASP A 10 11.90 -2.55 -18.80
CA ASP A 10 12.27 -3.23 -20.04
C ASP A 10 11.73 -2.49 -21.27
N GLU A 11 12.47 -2.58 -22.37
CA GLU A 11 12.20 -1.86 -23.63
C GLU A 11 11.94 -0.36 -23.38
N ASP A 12 12.76 0.26 -22.53
CA ASP A 12 12.63 1.66 -22.11
C ASP A 12 11.27 2.05 -21.48
N GLY A 13 10.53 1.04 -20.97
CA GLY A 13 9.27 1.26 -20.29
C GLY A 13 8.03 1.29 -21.20
N VAL A 14 8.17 0.81 -22.46
CA VAL A 14 7.09 0.80 -23.46
C VAL A 14 5.83 0.04 -23.01
N TYR A 15 5.99 -0.88 -22.05
CA TYR A 15 4.87 -1.67 -21.50
C TYR A 15 3.85 -0.86 -20.68
N CYS A 16 4.15 0.40 -20.37
CA CYS A 16 3.20 1.33 -19.78
C CYS A 16 3.36 2.71 -20.42
N THR A 17 2.45 3.04 -21.33
CA THR A 17 2.43 4.32 -22.05
C THR A 17 1.13 5.08 -21.79
N VAL A 18 1.23 6.38 -21.58
CA VAL A 18 0.11 7.29 -21.41
C VAL A 18 0.31 8.52 -22.30
N GLY A 19 -0.65 8.79 -23.16
CA GLY A 19 -0.56 9.94 -24.08
C GLY A 19 0.65 9.91 -25.01
N GLY A 20 1.07 8.71 -25.46
CA GLY A 20 2.20 8.53 -26.39
C GLY A 20 3.58 8.61 -25.74
N ARG A 21 3.65 8.73 -24.42
CA ARG A 21 4.91 8.74 -23.65
C ARG A 21 4.94 7.58 -22.67
N THR A 22 6.13 7.08 -22.32
CA THR A 22 6.25 6.05 -21.30
C THR A 22 5.92 6.62 -19.92
N PHE A 23 5.37 5.77 -19.06
CA PHE A 23 5.10 6.14 -17.66
C PHE A 23 6.39 6.57 -16.96
N LYS A 24 7.51 5.89 -17.22
CA LYS A 24 8.84 6.23 -16.69
C LYS A 24 9.24 7.67 -17.02
N GLU A 25 9.12 8.09 -18.29
CA GLU A 25 9.45 9.47 -18.71
C GLU A 25 8.56 10.50 -18.03
N SER A 26 7.25 10.26 -18.04
CA SER A 26 6.26 11.15 -17.42
C SER A 26 6.47 11.27 -15.90
N LEU A 27 6.79 10.16 -15.24
CA LEU A 27 7.13 10.13 -13.82
C LEU A 27 8.36 10.95 -13.50
N LEU A 28 9.45 10.76 -14.24
CA LEU A 28 10.71 11.49 -14.03
C LEU A 28 10.56 12.98 -14.28
N GLU A 29 9.79 13.36 -15.29
CA GLU A 29 9.52 14.77 -15.58
C GLU A 29 8.70 15.42 -14.45
N ALA A 30 7.58 14.80 -14.05
CA ALA A 30 6.73 15.31 -12.99
C ALA A 30 7.45 15.36 -11.63
N ALA A 31 8.34 14.40 -11.35
CA ALA A 31 9.12 14.36 -10.13
C ALA A 31 10.04 15.57 -9.96
N LYS A 32 10.53 16.20 -11.05
CA LYS A 32 11.39 17.39 -10.98
C LYS A 32 10.75 18.53 -10.20
N GLY A 33 9.46 18.78 -10.43
CA GLY A 33 8.70 19.84 -9.76
C GLY A 33 8.05 19.44 -8.43
N ALA A 34 8.11 18.17 -8.05
CA ALA A 34 7.46 17.67 -6.84
C ALA A 34 8.27 17.97 -5.58
N ALA A 35 7.63 18.50 -4.55
CA ALA A 35 8.22 18.71 -3.23
C ALA A 35 8.38 17.37 -2.46
N ALA A 36 7.43 16.45 -2.65
CA ALA A 36 7.46 15.08 -2.10
C ALA A 36 6.67 14.15 -3.02
N ILE A 37 6.94 12.86 -2.91
CA ILE A 37 6.26 11.81 -3.68
C ILE A 37 5.55 10.87 -2.73
N ILE A 38 4.30 10.54 -3.03
CA ILE A 38 3.53 9.55 -2.32
C ILE A 38 3.35 8.35 -3.26
N GLU A 39 3.91 7.21 -2.90
CA GLU A 39 3.72 5.94 -3.59
C GLU A 39 2.46 5.27 -3.08
N TYR A 40 1.39 5.29 -3.86
CA TYR A 40 0.16 4.59 -3.52
C TYR A 40 0.14 3.17 -4.09
N GLY A 41 -0.42 2.27 -3.28
CA GLY A 41 -0.62 0.90 -3.67
C GLY A 41 0.62 0.01 -3.51
N SER A 42 0.38 -1.28 -3.33
CA SER A 42 1.47 -2.26 -3.21
C SER A 42 2.33 -2.33 -4.46
N CYS A 43 1.76 -2.10 -5.65
CA CYS A 43 2.53 -2.09 -6.90
C CYS A 43 3.50 -0.90 -6.96
N GLY A 44 3.07 0.30 -6.55
CA GLY A 44 3.94 1.47 -6.49
C GLY A 44 5.09 1.30 -5.50
N VAL A 45 4.78 0.75 -4.32
CA VAL A 45 5.73 0.58 -3.21
C VAL A 45 6.70 -0.59 -3.44
N LEU A 46 6.21 -1.71 -3.97
CA LEU A 46 6.98 -2.95 -4.14
C LEU A 46 7.45 -3.20 -5.58
N GLY A 47 6.93 -2.45 -6.54
CA GLY A 47 7.27 -2.55 -7.95
C GLY A 47 6.52 -3.61 -8.72
N ARG A 48 5.85 -4.57 -8.08
CA ARG A 48 5.17 -5.66 -8.77
C ARG A 48 4.05 -6.26 -7.95
N TYR A 49 3.02 -6.70 -8.65
CA TYR A 49 1.86 -7.38 -8.08
C TYR A 49 2.24 -8.70 -7.39
N THR A 50 3.11 -9.42 -8.01
CA THR A 50 3.50 -10.73 -7.54
C THR A 50 4.98 -10.72 -7.20
N GLY A 51 5.48 -10.53 -6.09
CA GLY A 51 6.90 -10.80 -5.79
C GLY A 51 7.45 -12.10 -6.47
N GLY A 52 6.70 -12.64 -7.44
CA GLY A 52 6.95 -13.85 -8.19
C GLY A 52 8.23 -13.81 -9.03
N GLN A 53 8.74 -14.98 -9.36
CA GLN A 53 10.03 -15.16 -10.04
C GLN A 53 10.04 -14.63 -11.48
N THR A 54 8.87 -14.45 -12.11
CA THR A 54 8.75 -13.91 -13.45
C THR A 54 8.29 -12.45 -13.40
N ASN A 55 9.16 -11.54 -13.79
CA ASN A 55 8.84 -10.13 -13.96
C ASN A 55 9.25 -9.71 -15.40
N PRO A 56 8.47 -10.12 -16.41
CA PRO A 56 8.85 -10.01 -17.81
C PRO A 56 8.99 -8.56 -18.30
N THR A 57 8.46 -7.61 -17.58
CA THR A 57 8.56 -6.18 -17.91
C THR A 57 9.56 -5.43 -17.02
N ASN A 58 10.25 -6.16 -16.16
CA ASN A 58 11.15 -5.59 -15.15
C ASN A 58 10.51 -4.41 -14.40
N THR A 59 9.27 -4.59 -13.94
CA THR A 59 8.54 -3.56 -13.22
C THR A 59 9.12 -3.39 -11.81
N VAL A 60 9.45 -2.16 -11.45
CA VAL A 60 10.06 -1.80 -10.18
C VAL A 60 9.21 -0.78 -9.41
N SER A 61 9.57 -0.52 -8.15
CA SER A 61 8.90 0.52 -7.34
C SER A 61 9.21 1.92 -7.87
N VAL A 62 8.35 2.88 -7.55
CA VAL A 62 8.58 4.31 -7.89
C VAL A 62 9.87 4.80 -7.23
N SER A 63 10.14 4.40 -5.98
CA SER A 63 11.36 4.74 -5.24
C SER A 63 12.64 4.16 -5.85
N SER A 64 12.56 3.14 -6.70
CA SER A 64 13.72 2.61 -7.43
C SER A 64 14.10 3.48 -8.64
N VAL A 65 13.17 4.29 -9.13
CA VAL A 65 13.36 5.12 -10.33
C VAL A 65 13.60 6.59 -9.98
N VAL A 66 12.90 7.09 -8.94
CA VAL A 66 13.02 8.47 -8.52
C VAL A 66 13.95 8.57 -7.32
N SER A 67 14.95 9.45 -7.42
CA SER A 67 15.91 9.73 -6.35
C SER A 67 15.91 11.22 -5.96
N GLY A 68 16.47 11.53 -4.77
CA GLY A 68 16.65 12.91 -4.32
C GLY A 68 15.38 13.63 -3.87
N LYS A 69 14.27 12.93 -3.72
CA LYS A 69 12.99 13.46 -3.21
C LYS A 69 12.54 12.66 -2.00
N PRO A 70 11.88 13.30 -1.03
CA PRO A 70 11.21 12.56 0.05
C PRO A 70 10.10 11.68 -0.51
N ILE A 71 10.07 10.42 -0.07
CA ILE A 71 9.10 9.43 -0.55
C ILE A 71 8.29 8.90 0.64
N ILE A 72 6.98 8.94 0.52
CA ILE A 72 6.01 8.41 1.49
C ILE A 72 5.39 7.17 0.87
N LYS A 73 5.50 6.03 1.54
CA LYS A 73 4.98 4.75 1.06
C LYS A 73 3.64 4.43 1.69
N VAL A 74 2.63 4.23 0.88
CA VAL A 74 1.26 3.90 1.29
C VAL A 74 0.84 2.59 0.63
N PRO A 75 1.35 1.43 1.14
CA PRO A 75 1.00 0.14 0.58
C PRO A 75 -0.46 -0.21 0.85
N GLY A 76 -1.02 -1.07 0.01
CA GLY A 76 -2.38 -1.58 0.03
C GLY A 76 -2.80 -1.95 -1.39
N CYS A 77 -3.74 -2.88 -1.54
CA CYS A 77 -4.24 -3.27 -2.87
C CYS A 77 -5.77 -3.43 -2.86
N PRO A 78 -6.46 -2.28 -2.98
CA PRO A 78 -5.99 -0.90 -2.94
C PRO A 78 -5.66 -0.42 -1.51
N PRO A 79 -4.95 0.71 -1.33
CA PRO A 79 -4.83 1.34 -0.02
C PRO A 79 -6.17 1.94 0.41
N ILE A 80 -6.38 2.02 1.71
CA ILE A 80 -7.62 2.56 2.29
C ILE A 80 -7.73 4.06 1.96
N PRO A 81 -8.87 4.56 1.43
CA PRO A 81 -9.04 5.96 1.03
C PRO A 81 -8.74 6.95 2.16
N GLU A 82 -9.11 6.63 3.40
CA GLU A 82 -8.84 7.46 4.57
C GLU A 82 -7.34 7.64 4.81
N VAL A 83 -6.54 6.60 4.58
CA VAL A 83 -5.07 6.67 4.68
C VAL A 83 -4.51 7.55 3.57
N MET A 84 -5.00 7.37 2.33
CA MET A 84 -4.58 8.19 1.19
C MET A 84 -4.87 9.68 1.44
N THR A 85 -6.09 9.98 1.83
CA THR A 85 -6.54 11.35 2.13
C THR A 85 -5.78 11.91 3.33
N GLY A 86 -5.63 11.14 4.40
CA GLY A 86 -4.95 11.57 5.62
C GLY A 86 -3.49 11.96 5.39
N VAL A 87 -2.77 11.26 4.51
CA VAL A 87 -1.39 11.61 4.14
C VAL A 87 -1.33 12.93 3.37
N ILE A 88 -2.23 13.13 2.40
CA ILE A 88 -2.30 14.38 1.65
C ILE A 88 -2.66 15.53 2.57
N MET A 89 -3.69 15.35 3.41
CA MET A 89 -4.16 16.38 4.35
C MET A 89 -3.09 16.75 5.37
N HIS A 90 -2.33 15.78 5.87
CA HIS A 90 -1.22 16.08 6.78
C HIS A 90 -0.22 17.04 6.13
N TYR A 91 0.19 16.74 4.91
CA TYR A 91 1.12 17.62 4.18
C TYR A 91 0.50 19.00 3.86
N ALA A 92 -0.75 19.04 3.44
CA ALA A 92 -1.44 20.26 3.09
C ALA A 92 -1.65 21.20 4.30
N LEU A 93 -1.94 20.64 5.47
CA LEU A 93 -2.20 21.41 6.68
C LEU A 93 -0.93 21.84 7.41
N PHE A 94 0.08 20.99 7.47
CA PHE A 94 1.28 21.22 8.27
C PHE A 94 2.53 21.58 7.45
N GLY A 95 2.47 21.47 6.13
CA GLY A 95 3.62 21.72 5.25
C GLY A 95 4.77 20.74 5.44
N GLN A 96 4.56 19.68 6.20
CA GLN A 96 5.59 18.70 6.60
C GLN A 96 5.15 17.29 6.26
N ILE A 97 6.14 16.42 6.04
CA ILE A 97 5.92 15.00 5.84
C ILE A 97 5.54 14.35 7.17
N PRO A 98 4.50 13.48 7.20
CA PRO A 98 4.15 12.78 8.44
C PRO A 98 5.32 11.92 8.94
N PRO A 99 5.43 11.66 10.26
CA PRO A 99 6.44 10.75 10.80
C PRO A 99 6.36 9.38 10.13
N LEU A 100 7.48 8.91 9.58
CA LEU A 100 7.58 7.64 8.87
C LEU A 100 8.25 6.56 9.73
N ASP A 101 7.88 5.31 9.48
CA ASP A 101 8.58 4.14 10.03
C ASP A 101 9.86 3.83 9.22
N SER A 102 10.57 2.76 9.61
CA SER A 102 11.80 2.32 8.95
C SER A 102 11.60 1.88 7.49
N GLN A 103 10.36 1.63 7.08
CA GLN A 103 10.00 1.26 5.71
C GLN A 103 9.49 2.44 4.88
N GLY A 104 9.45 3.65 5.46
CA GLY A 104 8.94 4.85 4.80
C GLY A 104 7.42 4.98 4.81
N ARG A 105 6.71 4.26 5.69
CA ARG A 105 5.25 4.30 5.82
C ARG A 105 4.83 5.26 6.95
N PRO A 106 3.72 6.00 6.81
CA PRO A 106 3.22 6.89 7.88
C PRO A 106 2.89 6.11 9.16
N LYS A 107 3.59 6.41 10.25
CA LYS A 107 3.43 5.74 11.55
C LYS A 107 2.00 5.82 12.09
N GLN A 108 1.30 6.92 11.82
CA GLN A 108 -0.08 7.11 12.23
C GLN A 108 -1.01 5.99 11.76
N PHE A 109 -0.75 5.45 10.56
CA PHE A 109 -1.60 4.44 9.95
C PHE A 109 -1.00 3.03 9.99
N TYR A 110 0.33 2.93 9.94
CA TYR A 110 1.04 1.65 9.85
C TYR A 110 1.83 1.30 11.12
N GLY A 111 1.77 2.14 12.16
CA GLY A 111 2.51 1.93 13.40
C GLY A 111 1.93 0.86 14.31
N ASN A 112 0.64 0.57 14.19
CA ASN A 112 -0.05 -0.42 15.01
C ASN A 112 -0.34 -1.69 14.21
N ARG A 113 -0.36 -2.82 14.90
CA ARG A 113 -0.82 -4.07 14.31
C ARG A 113 -2.34 -4.07 14.18
N ILE A 114 -2.88 -4.78 13.20
CA ILE A 114 -4.34 -4.91 12.99
C ILE A 114 -5.04 -5.39 14.28
N HIS A 115 -4.44 -6.34 15.02
CA HIS A 115 -5.00 -6.86 16.26
C HIS A 115 -5.05 -5.83 17.39
N ASP A 116 -4.16 -4.84 17.42
CA ASP A 116 -4.10 -3.85 18.50
C ASP A 116 -5.28 -2.86 18.44
N THR A 117 -5.81 -2.64 17.23
CA THR A 117 -6.95 -1.72 16.98
C THR A 117 -8.23 -2.43 16.54
N CYS A 118 -8.23 -3.76 16.54
CA CYS A 118 -9.38 -4.54 16.08
C CYS A 118 -10.52 -4.51 17.10
N TYR A 119 -11.70 -4.04 16.70
CA TYR A 119 -12.90 -4.04 17.53
C TYR A 119 -13.37 -5.45 17.95
N ARG A 120 -12.91 -6.49 17.28
CA ARG A 120 -13.17 -7.90 17.62
C ARG A 120 -12.12 -8.50 18.55
N ARG A 121 -11.18 -7.72 19.07
CA ARG A 121 -10.09 -8.18 19.92
C ARG A 121 -10.59 -8.84 21.18
N ALA A 122 -11.60 -8.25 21.85
CA ALA A 122 -12.18 -8.80 23.08
C ALA A 122 -12.76 -10.21 22.88
N PHE A 123 -13.34 -10.48 21.70
CA PHE A 123 -13.84 -11.82 21.37
C PHE A 123 -12.70 -12.82 21.20
N PHE A 124 -11.60 -12.40 20.57
CA PHE A 124 -10.42 -13.25 20.43
C PHE A 124 -9.85 -13.61 21.81
N ASP A 125 -9.66 -12.63 22.68
CA ASP A 125 -9.10 -12.81 24.01
C ASP A 125 -10.01 -13.69 24.91
N SER A 126 -11.32 -13.72 24.63
CA SER A 126 -12.31 -14.60 25.26
C SER A 126 -12.42 -15.99 24.63
N GLY A 127 -11.58 -16.34 23.65
CA GLY A 127 -11.63 -17.62 22.96
C GLY A 127 -12.72 -17.76 21.90
N LEU A 128 -13.44 -16.69 21.59
CA LEU A 128 -14.55 -16.66 20.63
C LEU A 128 -14.04 -16.31 19.22
N PHE A 129 -13.30 -17.23 18.60
CA PHE A 129 -12.66 -17.00 17.28
C PHE A 129 -12.95 -18.09 16.25
N PHE A 130 -13.94 -18.96 16.48
CA PHE A 130 -14.33 -20.04 15.59
C PHE A 130 -15.47 -19.64 14.64
N VAL A 131 -15.27 -18.60 13.85
CA VAL A 131 -16.16 -18.25 12.76
C VAL A 131 -15.76 -19.09 11.54
N GLU A 132 -16.64 -19.95 11.06
CA GLU A 132 -16.41 -20.81 9.89
C GLU A 132 -16.87 -20.15 8.59
N LYS A 133 -18.01 -19.45 8.65
CA LYS A 133 -18.63 -18.75 7.52
C LYS A 133 -19.03 -17.34 7.91
N PHE A 134 -19.03 -16.42 6.96
CA PHE A 134 -19.39 -15.02 7.23
C PHE A 134 -20.87 -14.80 7.62
N ASP A 135 -21.75 -15.75 7.36
CA ASP A 135 -23.17 -15.71 7.61
C ASP A 135 -23.63 -16.59 8.80
N ASP A 136 -22.71 -17.28 9.47
CA ASP A 136 -23.02 -18.08 10.66
C ASP A 136 -23.34 -17.21 11.89
N ASP A 137 -23.92 -17.82 12.92
CA ASP A 137 -24.34 -17.12 14.13
C ASP A 137 -23.16 -16.52 14.90
N ALA A 138 -22.00 -17.15 14.86
CA ALA A 138 -20.76 -16.65 15.44
C ALA A 138 -20.31 -15.36 14.75
N SER A 139 -20.37 -15.34 13.41
CA SER A 139 -20.06 -14.14 12.61
C SER A 139 -21.03 -13.00 12.90
N LYS A 140 -22.34 -13.29 12.94
CA LYS A 140 -23.39 -12.31 13.25
C LYS A 140 -23.27 -11.75 14.67
N SER A 141 -22.82 -12.57 15.62
CA SER A 141 -22.53 -12.17 17.00
C SER A 141 -21.25 -11.37 17.18
N GLY A 142 -20.50 -11.12 16.09
CA GLY A 142 -19.30 -10.30 16.11
C GLY A 142 -18.02 -11.02 16.53
N TRP A 143 -18.03 -12.35 16.62
CA TRP A 143 -16.84 -13.13 17.03
C TRP A 143 -15.63 -12.86 16.11
N CYS A 144 -14.43 -13.10 16.64
CA CYS A 144 -13.20 -12.92 15.88
C CYS A 144 -13.14 -13.84 14.65
N LEU A 145 -12.75 -13.26 13.51
CA LEU A 145 -12.65 -13.96 12.23
C LEU A 145 -11.31 -14.67 12.03
N TYR A 146 -10.54 -14.91 13.10
CA TYR A 146 -9.19 -15.46 13.01
C TYR A 146 -9.15 -16.78 12.20
N LYS A 147 -10.05 -17.71 12.50
CA LYS A 147 -10.10 -19.00 11.79
C LYS A 147 -10.49 -18.87 10.31
N SER A 148 -11.47 -18.04 10.00
CA SER A 148 -11.93 -17.84 8.61
C SER A 148 -10.92 -17.08 7.73
N ARG A 149 -10.05 -16.27 8.35
CA ARG A 149 -9.00 -15.52 7.64
C ARG A 149 -7.71 -16.28 7.43
N LEU A 150 -7.42 -17.31 8.21
CA LEU A 150 -6.22 -18.12 8.04
C LEU A 150 -6.17 -18.86 6.71
N SER A 151 -7.31 -19.09 6.07
CA SER A 151 -7.34 -19.62 4.71
C SER A 151 -6.77 -18.66 3.64
N TRP A 152 -6.61 -17.38 3.98
CA TRP A 152 -6.05 -16.36 3.08
C TRP A 152 -4.53 -16.22 3.24
N THR A 153 -3.99 -16.54 4.40
CA THR A 153 -2.54 -16.41 4.66
C THR A 153 -1.73 -17.59 4.19
N SER A 154 -2.38 -18.71 3.88
CA SER A 154 -1.70 -19.90 3.34
C SER A 154 -1.44 -19.83 1.83
N ASN A 155 -1.84 -18.77 1.16
CA ASN A 155 -1.67 -18.55 -0.28
C ASN A 155 -0.85 -17.29 -0.64
N ILE A 156 -0.03 -16.78 0.28
CA ILE A 156 0.92 -15.70 0.00
C ILE A 156 2.35 -16.23 0.16
#